data_b4a2e1bb133d643e1375ed0643ed540e
#
_entry.id   b4a2e1bb133d643e1375ed0643ed540e
#
_cell.length_a   1.000
_cell.length_b   1.000
_cell.length_c   1.000
_cell.angle_alpha   90.00
_cell.angle_beta   90.00
_cell.angle_gamma   90.00
#
_symmetry.space_group_name_H-M   'P 1'
#
loop_
_entity.id
_entity.type
_entity.pdbx_description
1 polymer ?
#
loop_
_entity_poly.entity_id
_entity_poly.type
_entity_poly.pdbx_seq_one_letter_code
_entity_poly.pdbx_strand_id
1 'polypeptide(L)'
;MKHALFLVFALMVGNLLEAQDNRFSIEQLPDTSLFEAHRHVEGNDTLPYRLYRSQKADTITEALPLVIFLHGAGERGNDNCMQLKHCIRFFLDDTVTSHYPFLLMVPQCPPERRWVNTDWSLSEHTMDSVPTAELHGVMTVLDSLVDVGAVDSTRVYICGISMGGFGVWDALQRWPEKFAAAIAICGGGDPTYADAMKDIPVYIFHGLRDGVVMPSRSMQMYDALKDAGNEKVILFTYPELGHGCWDEAFSTPGLFRWLFGKGESNEM
;
A
#
# COMPACT_ATOMS: atom_id res chain seq x y z
N MET A 1 40.37 41.66 -18.64
CA MET A 1 40.13 41.05 -17.31
C MET A 1 38.62 41.01 -16.97
N LYS A 2 37.73 40.47 -17.84
CA LYS A 2 36.27 40.39 -17.57
C LYS A 2 35.66 39.04 -17.95
N HIS A 3 36.44 38.00 -18.25
CA HIS A 3 35.92 36.67 -18.68
C HIS A 3 36.20 35.52 -17.71
N ALA A 4 36.83 35.76 -16.57
CA ALA A 4 37.16 34.70 -15.60
C ALA A 4 36.11 34.50 -14.48
N LEU A 5 35.11 35.40 -14.35
CA LEU A 5 34.17 35.37 -13.23
C LEU A 5 32.88 34.59 -13.54
N PHE A 6 32.61 34.25 -14.80
CA PHE A 6 31.38 33.53 -15.19
C PHE A 6 31.51 32.00 -15.15
N LEU A 7 32.71 31.43 -15.15
CA LEU A 7 32.90 29.97 -15.12
C LEU A 7 32.86 29.37 -13.73
N VAL A 8 33.13 30.15 -12.68
CA VAL A 8 33.14 29.66 -11.31
C VAL A 8 31.71 29.57 -10.72
N PHE A 9 30.79 30.42 -11.21
CA PHE A 9 29.40 30.40 -10.74
C PHE A 9 28.59 29.24 -11.34
N ALA A 10 28.92 28.82 -12.57
CA ALA A 10 28.23 27.65 -13.21
C ALA A 10 28.64 26.30 -12.58
N LEU A 11 29.86 26.19 -12.06
CA LEU A 11 30.35 24.97 -11.38
C LEU A 11 29.82 24.83 -9.95
N MET A 12 29.51 25.93 -9.26
CA MET A 12 28.91 25.87 -7.93
C MET A 12 27.40 25.56 -7.95
N VAL A 13 26.69 25.95 -9.00
CA VAL A 13 25.25 25.64 -9.14
C VAL A 13 25.04 24.17 -9.56
N GLY A 14 25.95 23.61 -10.37
CA GLY A 14 25.92 22.20 -10.74
C GLY A 14 26.08 21.25 -9.55
N ASN A 15 26.99 21.56 -8.62
CA ASN A 15 27.25 20.74 -7.44
C ASN A 15 26.17 20.88 -6.34
N LEU A 16 25.33 21.93 -6.37
CA LEU A 16 24.20 22.09 -5.43
C LEU A 16 22.95 21.35 -5.89
N LEU A 17 22.81 21.06 -7.19
CA LEU A 17 21.71 20.27 -7.74
C LEU A 17 21.97 18.75 -7.61
N GLU A 18 23.22 18.29 -7.63
CA GLU A 18 23.56 16.88 -7.37
C GLU A 18 23.53 16.49 -5.89
N ALA A 19 23.61 17.47 -4.97
CA ALA A 19 23.61 17.20 -3.52
C ALA A 19 22.22 17.05 -2.91
N GLN A 20 21.12 17.26 -3.66
CA GLN A 20 19.75 17.10 -3.18
C GLN A 20 19.10 15.75 -3.52
N ASP A 21 19.71 14.96 -4.38
CA ASP A 21 19.12 13.70 -4.85
C ASP A 21 19.66 12.44 -4.15
N ASN A 22 20.56 12.58 -3.19
CA ASN A 22 21.21 11.45 -2.50
C ASN A 22 20.63 11.12 -1.13
N ARG A 23 19.36 11.47 -0.85
CA ARG A 23 18.66 11.06 0.39
C ARG A 23 17.74 9.86 0.21
N PHE A 24 17.56 9.34 -0.98
CA PHE A 24 16.93 8.04 -1.16
C PHE A 24 18.04 6.99 -1.11
N SER A 25 18.30 6.47 0.10
CA SER A 25 18.99 5.20 0.20
C SER A 25 18.26 4.21 -0.71
N ILE A 26 18.98 3.58 -1.64
CA ILE A 26 18.44 2.45 -2.41
C ILE A 26 18.00 1.46 -1.34
N GLU A 27 16.67 1.34 -1.12
CA GLU A 27 16.13 0.31 -0.24
C GLU A 27 16.61 -1.02 -0.80
N GLN A 28 17.47 -1.69 -0.05
CA GLN A 28 17.85 -3.05 -0.38
C GLN A 28 16.60 -3.91 -0.28
N LEU A 29 16.36 -4.72 -1.31
CA LEU A 29 15.33 -5.75 -1.24
C LEU A 29 15.56 -6.59 0.03
N PRO A 30 14.50 -6.97 0.75
CA PRO A 30 14.64 -7.89 1.87
C PRO A 30 15.14 -9.25 1.39
N ASP A 31 15.60 -10.09 2.31
CA ASP A 31 15.95 -11.47 1.99
C ASP A 31 14.71 -12.19 1.44
N THR A 32 14.71 -12.42 0.13
CA THR A 32 13.60 -13.05 -0.57
C THR A 32 13.41 -14.53 -0.19
N SER A 33 14.39 -15.17 0.46
CA SER A 33 14.25 -16.54 0.95
C SER A 33 13.28 -16.68 2.12
N LEU A 34 12.94 -15.57 2.78
CA LEU A 34 11.90 -15.52 3.82
C LEU A 34 10.48 -15.68 3.26
N PHE A 35 10.32 -15.60 1.96
CA PHE A 35 9.03 -15.59 1.28
C PHE A 35 8.87 -16.79 0.37
N GLU A 36 7.76 -17.48 0.48
CA GLU A 36 7.35 -18.46 -0.51
C GLU A 36 6.94 -17.76 -1.83
N ALA A 37 7.42 -18.29 -2.95
CA ALA A 37 7.11 -17.75 -4.28
C ALA A 37 5.97 -18.54 -4.91
N HIS A 38 4.89 -17.83 -5.24
CA HIS A 38 3.69 -18.39 -5.84
C HIS A 38 3.32 -17.69 -7.14
N ARG A 39 2.40 -18.32 -7.90
CA ARG A 39 1.76 -17.75 -9.09
C ARG A 39 0.31 -18.19 -9.12
N HIS A 40 -0.60 -17.25 -9.23
CA HIS A 40 -1.99 -17.52 -9.58
C HIS A 40 -2.14 -17.41 -11.08
N VAL A 41 -2.79 -18.38 -11.70
CA VAL A 41 -3.04 -18.41 -13.14
C VAL A 41 -4.53 -18.56 -13.38
N GLU A 42 -5.12 -17.61 -14.09
CA GLU A 42 -6.51 -17.62 -14.49
C GLU A 42 -6.61 -17.29 -15.99
N GLY A 43 -7.02 -18.26 -16.81
CA GLY A 43 -7.00 -18.11 -18.26
C GLY A 43 -5.59 -17.83 -18.80
N ASN A 44 -5.41 -16.65 -19.39
CA ASN A 44 -4.12 -16.19 -19.91
C ASN A 44 -3.39 -15.23 -18.94
N ASP A 45 -4.03 -14.88 -17.84
CA ASP A 45 -3.45 -13.94 -16.87
C ASP A 45 -2.67 -14.71 -15.80
N THR A 46 -1.54 -14.16 -15.42
CA THR A 46 -0.68 -14.69 -14.35
C THR A 46 -0.35 -13.59 -13.37
N LEU A 47 -0.68 -13.82 -12.11
CA LEU A 47 -0.34 -12.93 -11.00
C LEU A 47 0.73 -13.60 -10.12
N PRO A 48 2.00 -13.19 -10.21
CA PRO A 48 3.02 -13.61 -9.26
C PRO A 48 2.72 -13.01 -7.88
N TYR A 49 2.97 -13.76 -6.81
CA TYR A 49 2.90 -13.21 -5.46
C TYR A 49 3.90 -13.90 -4.54
N ARG A 50 4.26 -13.19 -3.49
CA ARG A 50 5.06 -13.70 -2.38
C ARG A 50 4.19 -13.85 -1.15
N LEU A 51 4.41 -14.92 -0.39
CA LEU A 51 3.75 -15.18 0.86
C LEU A 51 4.80 -15.33 1.96
N TYR A 52 4.65 -14.52 3.02
CA TYR A 52 5.50 -14.56 4.20
C TYR A 52 4.66 -14.97 5.40
N ARG A 53 5.26 -15.74 6.30
CA ARG A 53 4.68 -16.13 7.57
C ARG A 53 5.49 -15.50 8.70
N SER A 54 4.84 -14.73 9.59
CA SER A 54 5.53 -14.09 10.70
C SER A 54 6.06 -15.11 11.70
N GLN A 55 7.13 -14.77 12.40
CA GLN A 55 7.77 -15.64 13.40
C GLN A 55 6.77 -16.11 14.48
N LYS A 56 5.90 -15.21 14.94
CA LYS A 56 4.87 -15.56 15.94
C LYS A 56 3.86 -16.57 15.40
N ALA A 57 3.59 -16.54 14.10
CA ALA A 57 2.65 -17.45 13.46
C ALA A 57 3.14 -18.90 13.43
N ASP A 58 4.44 -19.17 13.54
CA ASP A 58 4.99 -20.53 13.53
C ASP A 58 4.49 -21.39 14.70
N THR A 59 4.01 -20.77 15.75
CA THR A 59 3.46 -21.44 16.93
C THR A 59 1.92 -21.58 16.90
N ILE A 60 1.27 -21.10 15.82
CA ILE A 60 -0.18 -21.05 15.68
C ILE A 60 -0.62 -22.10 14.67
N THR A 61 -1.61 -22.90 15.05
CA THR A 61 -2.22 -23.93 14.19
C THR A 61 -3.55 -23.50 13.61
N GLU A 62 -4.17 -22.48 14.19
CA GLU A 62 -5.42 -21.89 13.74
C GLU A 62 -5.19 -20.99 12.52
N ALA A 63 -6.28 -20.65 11.82
CA ALA A 63 -6.27 -19.71 10.71
C ALA A 63 -5.70 -18.34 11.15
N LEU A 64 -4.81 -17.78 10.34
CA LEU A 64 -4.04 -16.57 10.64
C LEU A 64 -4.68 -15.31 10.07
N PRO A 65 -4.43 -14.13 10.67
CA PRO A 65 -4.65 -12.86 9.99
C PRO A 65 -3.84 -12.80 8.69
N LEU A 66 -4.41 -12.16 7.67
CA LEU A 66 -3.72 -11.87 6.42
C LEU A 66 -3.56 -10.36 6.22
N VAL A 67 -2.36 -9.93 5.88
CA VAL A 67 -2.12 -8.59 5.33
C VAL A 67 -1.85 -8.74 3.83
N ILE A 68 -2.58 -8.00 3.00
CA ILE A 68 -2.34 -7.86 1.57
C ILE A 68 -1.63 -6.52 1.36
N PHE A 69 -0.46 -6.52 0.72
CA PHE A 69 0.26 -5.29 0.40
C PHE A 69 0.36 -5.08 -1.11
N LEU A 70 -0.24 -3.98 -1.59
CA LEU A 70 -0.24 -3.59 -3.00
C LEU A 70 0.84 -2.53 -3.26
N HIS A 71 1.81 -2.86 -4.09
CA HIS A 71 2.95 -2.00 -4.44
C HIS A 71 2.59 -0.85 -5.39
N GLY A 72 3.49 0.11 -5.55
CA GLY A 72 3.38 1.22 -6.48
C GLY A 72 3.69 0.85 -7.94
N ALA A 73 3.57 1.81 -8.85
CA ALA A 73 3.76 1.57 -10.28
C ALA A 73 5.20 1.18 -10.66
N GLY A 74 6.19 1.57 -9.85
CA GLY A 74 7.61 1.29 -10.09
C GLY A 74 8.02 -0.16 -9.90
N GLU A 75 7.24 -0.93 -9.12
CA GLU A 75 7.54 -2.32 -8.74
C GLU A 75 6.82 -3.35 -9.62
N ARG A 76 6.12 -2.90 -10.68
CA ARG A 76 5.51 -3.78 -11.69
C ARG A 76 6.55 -4.67 -12.33
N GLY A 77 6.20 -5.92 -12.59
CA GLY A 77 7.13 -6.88 -13.17
C GLY A 77 6.58 -8.29 -13.22
N ASN A 78 7.45 -9.23 -13.62
CA ASN A 78 7.17 -10.66 -13.64
C ASN A 78 8.27 -11.47 -12.92
N ASP A 79 9.17 -10.76 -12.22
CA ASP A 79 10.31 -11.35 -11.52
C ASP A 79 9.92 -11.91 -10.15
N ASN A 80 8.72 -11.59 -9.68
CA ASN A 80 8.22 -11.94 -8.35
C ASN A 80 9.18 -11.51 -7.23
N CYS A 81 9.80 -10.32 -7.38
CA CYS A 81 10.83 -9.81 -6.48
C CYS A 81 10.66 -8.31 -6.20
N MET A 82 10.52 -7.48 -7.26
CA MET A 82 10.51 -6.02 -7.11
C MET A 82 9.37 -5.50 -6.23
N GLN A 83 8.24 -6.19 -6.13
CA GLN A 83 7.13 -5.83 -5.24
C GLN A 83 7.52 -5.79 -3.76
N LEU A 84 8.66 -6.39 -3.39
CA LEU A 84 9.17 -6.39 -2.02
C LEU A 84 10.00 -5.16 -1.65
N LYS A 85 10.22 -4.25 -2.62
CA LYS A 85 11.16 -3.14 -2.48
C LYS A 85 10.76 -2.12 -1.41
N HIS A 86 9.50 -1.70 -1.38
CA HIS A 86 9.03 -0.65 -0.49
C HIS A 86 8.17 -1.20 0.65
N CYS A 87 8.32 -0.63 1.85
CA CYS A 87 7.51 -0.89 3.05
C CYS A 87 7.63 -2.29 3.65
N ILE A 88 8.04 -3.31 2.91
CA ILE A 88 8.06 -4.70 3.39
C ILE A 88 8.95 -4.87 4.63
N ARG A 89 10.04 -4.11 4.73
CA ARG A 89 10.93 -4.11 5.91
C ARG A 89 10.20 -3.85 7.23
N PHE A 90 9.14 -3.04 7.22
CA PHE A 90 8.36 -2.74 8.42
C PHE A 90 7.55 -3.93 8.91
N PHE A 91 7.07 -4.78 7.98
CA PHE A 91 6.42 -6.05 8.33
C PHE A 91 7.41 -7.12 8.80
N LEU A 92 8.68 -7.00 8.43
CA LEU A 92 9.75 -7.93 8.83
C LEU A 92 10.46 -7.51 10.10
N ASP A 93 10.12 -6.36 10.68
CA ASP A 93 10.71 -5.90 11.94
C ASP A 93 10.46 -6.92 13.06
N ASP A 94 11.50 -7.25 13.83
CA ASP A 94 11.45 -8.26 14.89
C ASP A 94 10.37 -7.95 15.94
N THR A 95 10.12 -6.66 16.22
CA THR A 95 9.07 -6.26 17.16
C THR A 95 7.67 -6.54 16.62
N VAL A 96 7.48 -6.50 15.31
CA VAL A 96 6.21 -6.81 14.65
C VAL A 96 6.04 -8.32 14.54
N THR A 97 7.04 -9.01 13.99
CA THR A 97 6.95 -10.45 13.69
C THR A 97 6.90 -11.34 14.93
N SER A 98 7.50 -10.90 16.04
CA SER A 98 7.45 -11.62 17.32
C SER A 98 6.16 -11.37 18.12
N HIS A 99 5.46 -10.26 17.86
CA HIS A 99 4.24 -9.92 18.59
C HIS A 99 2.96 -10.37 17.89
N TYR A 100 2.91 -10.22 16.57
CA TYR A 100 1.71 -10.46 15.79
C TYR A 100 1.83 -11.71 14.91
N PRO A 101 0.93 -12.69 15.07
CA PRO A 101 0.85 -13.80 14.13
C PRO A 101 0.10 -13.35 12.87
N PHE A 102 0.74 -13.40 11.70
CA PHE A 102 0.10 -13.04 10.43
C PHE A 102 0.78 -13.70 9.22
N LEU A 103 0.04 -13.76 8.15
CA LEU A 103 0.54 -13.95 6.79
C LEU A 103 0.63 -12.60 6.10
N LEU A 104 1.65 -12.39 5.27
CA LEU A 104 1.78 -11.23 4.40
C LEU A 104 1.80 -11.70 2.95
N MET A 105 0.79 -11.32 2.19
CA MET A 105 0.69 -11.56 0.74
C MET A 105 1.12 -10.31 -0.02
N VAL A 106 2.13 -10.43 -0.87
CA VAL A 106 2.66 -9.34 -1.68
C VAL A 106 2.57 -9.74 -3.17
N PRO A 107 1.45 -9.46 -3.85
CA PRO A 107 1.30 -9.74 -5.26
C PRO A 107 2.12 -8.74 -6.09
N GLN A 108 2.54 -9.15 -7.30
CA GLN A 108 3.20 -8.30 -8.27
C GLN A 108 2.30 -8.06 -9.49
N CYS A 109 1.91 -6.81 -9.69
CA CYS A 109 1.20 -6.39 -10.89
C CYS A 109 2.14 -6.51 -12.12
N PRO A 110 1.72 -7.14 -13.21
CA PRO A 110 2.55 -7.30 -14.40
C PRO A 110 2.94 -5.95 -15.04
N PRO A 111 3.98 -5.92 -15.90
CA PRO A 111 4.32 -4.74 -16.69
C PRO A 111 3.11 -4.26 -17.49
N GLU A 112 3.00 -2.93 -17.68
CA GLU A 112 1.92 -2.28 -18.44
C GLU A 112 0.49 -2.48 -17.87
N ARG A 113 0.34 -3.22 -16.75
CA ARG A 113 -0.93 -3.43 -16.06
C ARG A 113 -1.04 -2.53 -14.82
N ARG A 114 -2.22 -2.50 -14.20
CA ARG A 114 -2.52 -1.67 -13.03
C ARG A 114 -3.46 -2.41 -12.08
N TRP A 115 -3.43 -2.05 -10.80
CA TRP A 115 -4.44 -2.53 -9.84
C TRP A 115 -5.83 -1.99 -10.14
N VAL A 116 -5.90 -0.77 -10.68
CA VAL A 116 -7.14 -0.08 -11.05
C VAL A 116 -6.94 0.58 -12.41
N ASN A 117 -7.91 0.46 -13.30
CA ASN A 117 -7.88 1.09 -14.61
C ASN A 117 -8.28 2.57 -14.49
N THR A 118 -7.38 3.39 -13.95
CA THR A 118 -7.56 4.84 -13.80
C THR A 118 -6.29 5.60 -14.16
N ASP A 119 -6.47 6.86 -14.55
CA ASP A 119 -5.39 7.83 -14.63
C ASP A 119 -5.24 8.54 -13.27
N TRP A 120 -4.17 8.21 -12.56
CA TRP A 120 -3.89 8.76 -11.23
C TRP A 120 -3.49 10.24 -11.22
N SER A 121 -3.24 10.85 -12.39
CA SER A 121 -2.99 12.29 -12.52
C SER A 121 -4.28 13.13 -12.49
N LEU A 122 -5.45 12.50 -12.67
CA LEU A 122 -6.74 13.19 -12.61
C LEU A 122 -7.14 13.49 -11.17
N SER A 123 -7.94 14.57 -11.00
CA SER A 123 -8.47 14.98 -9.70
C SER A 123 -9.51 14.03 -9.13
N GLU A 124 -10.16 13.22 -9.98
CA GLU A 124 -11.20 12.27 -9.62
C GLU A 124 -11.27 11.13 -10.65
N HIS A 125 -11.93 10.04 -10.33
CA HIS A 125 -12.32 9.00 -11.28
C HIS A 125 -13.57 8.29 -10.76
N THR A 126 -14.28 7.66 -11.66
CA THR A 126 -15.37 6.75 -11.36
C THR A 126 -14.86 5.32 -11.39
N MET A 127 -15.28 4.51 -10.44
CA MET A 127 -14.92 3.09 -10.38
C MET A 127 -15.50 2.34 -11.59
N ASP A 128 -14.68 1.58 -12.30
CA ASP A 128 -15.13 0.72 -13.39
C ASP A 128 -16.12 -0.35 -12.89
N SER A 129 -17.06 -0.75 -13.73
CA SER A 129 -18.04 -1.80 -13.40
C SER A 129 -17.41 -3.17 -13.13
N VAL A 130 -16.22 -3.44 -13.68
CA VAL A 130 -15.47 -4.69 -13.53
C VAL A 130 -14.09 -4.39 -12.97
N PRO A 131 -13.59 -5.17 -12.00
CA PRO A 131 -12.22 -5.03 -11.52
C PRO A 131 -11.22 -5.39 -12.63
N THR A 132 -9.99 -4.92 -12.48
CA THR A 132 -8.88 -5.42 -13.30
C THR A 132 -8.64 -6.90 -13.02
N ALA A 133 -8.07 -7.63 -13.98
CA ALA A 133 -7.70 -9.04 -13.78
C ALA A 133 -6.69 -9.20 -12.63
N GLU A 134 -5.81 -8.20 -12.44
CA GLU A 134 -4.81 -8.18 -11.39
C GLU A 134 -5.45 -8.12 -10.00
N LEU A 135 -6.38 -7.18 -9.78
CA LEU A 135 -7.06 -7.03 -8.50
C LEU A 135 -8.02 -8.21 -8.25
N HIS A 136 -8.71 -8.70 -9.29
CA HIS A 136 -9.53 -9.91 -9.22
C HIS A 136 -8.68 -11.12 -8.80
N GLY A 137 -7.50 -11.31 -9.42
CA GLY A 137 -6.58 -12.39 -9.07
C GLY A 137 -6.11 -12.32 -7.61
N VAL A 138 -5.86 -11.11 -7.07
CA VAL A 138 -5.57 -10.93 -5.64
C VAL A 138 -6.71 -11.45 -4.77
N MET A 139 -7.95 -11.14 -5.12
CA MET A 139 -9.13 -11.59 -4.35
C MET A 139 -9.36 -13.09 -4.49
N THR A 140 -9.12 -13.68 -5.67
CA THR A 140 -9.20 -15.13 -5.88
C THR A 140 -8.16 -15.89 -5.02
N VAL A 141 -6.93 -15.36 -4.90
CA VAL A 141 -5.91 -15.93 -4.00
C VAL A 141 -6.36 -15.81 -2.54
N LEU A 142 -6.89 -14.65 -2.11
CA LEU A 142 -7.45 -14.48 -0.76
C LEU A 142 -8.51 -15.55 -0.48
N ASP A 143 -9.51 -15.69 -1.36
CA ASP A 143 -10.60 -16.65 -1.18
C ASP A 143 -10.06 -18.09 -1.08
N SER A 144 -9.09 -18.45 -1.92
CA SER A 144 -8.44 -19.76 -1.85
C SER A 144 -7.73 -20.01 -0.51
N LEU A 145 -7.05 -18.98 0.06
CA LEU A 145 -6.37 -19.09 1.36
C LEU A 145 -7.39 -19.22 2.52
N VAL A 146 -8.54 -18.57 2.41
CA VAL A 146 -9.65 -18.72 3.38
C VAL A 146 -10.26 -20.11 3.27
N ASP A 147 -10.55 -20.58 2.06
CA ASP A 147 -11.20 -21.89 1.81
C ASP A 147 -10.37 -23.07 2.32
N VAL A 148 -9.05 -22.99 2.23
CA VAL A 148 -8.17 -24.03 2.80
C VAL A 148 -7.92 -23.86 4.30
N GLY A 149 -8.51 -22.86 4.95
CA GLY A 149 -8.39 -22.63 6.40
C GLY A 149 -7.05 -22.01 6.83
N ALA A 150 -6.26 -21.48 5.91
CA ALA A 150 -5.00 -20.81 6.24
C ALA A 150 -5.21 -19.40 6.78
N VAL A 151 -6.27 -18.71 6.32
CA VAL A 151 -6.60 -17.32 6.64
C VAL A 151 -7.93 -17.23 7.38
N ASP A 152 -7.94 -16.46 8.47
CA ASP A 152 -9.16 -16.05 9.16
C ASP A 152 -9.83 -14.91 8.39
N SER A 153 -10.96 -15.18 7.75
CA SER A 153 -11.72 -14.22 6.94
C SER A 153 -12.18 -12.98 7.70
N THR A 154 -12.19 -13.01 9.03
CA THR A 154 -12.56 -11.85 9.88
C THR A 154 -11.36 -10.96 10.21
N ARG A 155 -10.15 -11.34 9.81
CA ARG A 155 -8.89 -10.64 10.10
C ARG A 155 -8.04 -10.49 8.82
N VAL A 156 -8.66 -9.96 7.77
CA VAL A 156 -7.98 -9.62 6.51
C VAL A 156 -7.78 -8.11 6.46
N TYR A 157 -6.56 -7.70 6.19
CA TYR A 157 -6.14 -6.30 6.12
C TYR A 157 -5.55 -6.01 4.74
N ILE A 158 -5.75 -4.81 4.23
CA ILE A 158 -5.19 -4.40 2.95
C ILE A 158 -4.42 -3.08 3.10
N CYS A 159 -3.21 -3.04 2.57
CA CYS A 159 -2.34 -1.87 2.56
C CYS A 159 -1.84 -1.62 1.15
N GLY A 160 -1.57 -0.37 0.79
CA GLY A 160 -0.99 -0.09 -0.52
C GLY A 160 -0.49 1.34 -0.67
N ILE A 161 0.49 1.51 -1.55
CA ILE A 161 1.16 2.78 -1.84
C ILE A 161 0.92 3.20 -3.29
N SER A 162 0.66 4.48 -3.54
CA SER A 162 0.56 5.04 -4.90
C SER A 162 -0.48 4.27 -5.74
N MET A 163 -0.08 3.64 -6.84
CA MET A 163 -0.93 2.74 -7.63
C MET A 163 -1.62 1.68 -6.74
N GLY A 164 -0.90 1.14 -5.74
CA GLY A 164 -1.46 0.22 -4.75
C GLY A 164 -2.45 0.88 -3.80
N GLY A 165 -2.29 2.17 -3.49
CA GLY A 165 -3.26 2.96 -2.73
C GLY A 165 -4.59 3.10 -3.45
N PHE A 166 -4.58 3.24 -4.79
CA PHE A 166 -5.80 3.14 -5.61
C PHE A 166 -6.40 1.74 -5.55
N GLY A 167 -5.53 0.68 -5.62
CA GLY A 167 -5.97 -0.70 -5.48
C GLY A 167 -6.65 -0.98 -4.14
N VAL A 168 -6.17 -0.39 -3.04
CA VAL A 168 -6.82 -0.47 -1.72
C VAL A 168 -8.24 0.09 -1.80
N TRP A 169 -8.41 1.29 -2.34
CA TRP A 169 -9.73 1.91 -2.45
C TRP A 169 -10.68 1.09 -3.32
N ASP A 170 -10.24 0.64 -4.49
CA ASP A 170 -11.09 -0.17 -5.39
C ASP A 170 -11.48 -1.51 -4.73
N ALA A 171 -10.57 -2.14 -3.99
CA ALA A 171 -10.87 -3.37 -3.24
C ALA A 171 -11.91 -3.14 -2.14
N LEU A 172 -11.76 -2.06 -1.34
CA LEU A 172 -12.73 -1.72 -0.29
C LEU A 172 -14.12 -1.40 -0.84
N GLN A 173 -14.16 -0.75 -2.01
CA GLN A 173 -15.42 -0.36 -2.68
C GLN A 173 -16.18 -1.57 -3.23
N ARG A 174 -15.46 -2.60 -3.72
CA ARG A 174 -16.06 -3.80 -4.32
C ARG A 174 -16.40 -4.88 -3.31
N TRP A 175 -15.55 -5.07 -2.30
CA TRP A 175 -15.62 -6.19 -1.35
C TRP A 175 -15.44 -5.68 0.09
N PRO A 176 -16.27 -4.70 0.54
CA PRO A 176 -16.11 -4.09 1.87
C PRO A 176 -16.16 -5.13 3.00
N GLU A 177 -16.94 -6.20 2.83
CA GLU A 177 -17.12 -7.25 3.84
C GLU A 177 -15.88 -8.13 4.06
N LYS A 178 -14.90 -8.07 3.15
CA LYS A 178 -13.69 -8.88 3.23
C LYS A 178 -12.61 -8.27 4.13
N PHE A 179 -12.71 -6.99 4.48
CA PHE A 179 -11.61 -6.27 5.13
C PHE A 179 -11.94 -5.78 6.54
N ALA A 180 -11.07 -6.14 7.49
CA ALA A 180 -11.18 -5.71 8.87
C ALA A 180 -10.62 -4.30 9.11
N ALA A 181 -9.59 -3.88 8.36
CA ALA A 181 -9.04 -2.53 8.32
C ALA A 181 -8.17 -2.33 7.08
N ALA A 182 -7.87 -1.07 6.74
CA ALA A 182 -7.07 -0.74 5.57
C ALA A 182 -6.11 0.44 5.79
N ILE A 183 -5.01 0.45 5.03
CA ILE A 183 -4.05 1.56 4.96
C ILE A 183 -3.90 1.97 3.49
N ALA A 184 -4.32 3.19 3.15
CA ALA A 184 -4.20 3.75 1.80
C ALA A 184 -3.20 4.92 1.81
N ILE A 185 -2.11 4.80 1.04
CA ILE A 185 -1.04 5.81 1.00
C ILE A 185 -0.94 6.40 -0.39
N CYS A 186 -1.07 7.73 -0.51
CA CYS A 186 -0.98 8.49 -1.77
C CYS A 186 -1.85 7.91 -2.89
N GLY A 187 -3.10 7.54 -2.58
CA GLY A 187 -4.05 6.97 -3.51
C GLY A 187 -5.37 7.72 -3.53
N GLY A 188 -6.32 7.23 -4.32
CA GLY A 188 -7.68 7.77 -4.39
C GLY A 188 -8.68 6.74 -4.88
N GLY A 189 -9.95 6.91 -4.53
CA GLY A 189 -11.07 6.07 -4.92
C GLY A 189 -12.18 6.90 -5.57
N ASP A 190 -13.33 6.27 -5.77
CA ASP A 190 -14.59 6.89 -6.15
C ASP A 190 -15.38 7.24 -4.89
N PRO A 191 -15.51 8.52 -4.51
CA PRO A 191 -16.18 8.92 -3.26
C PRO A 191 -17.64 8.48 -3.17
N THR A 192 -18.29 8.20 -4.30
CA THR A 192 -19.72 7.82 -4.33
C THR A 192 -19.97 6.44 -3.68
N TYR A 193 -18.94 5.65 -3.45
CA TYR A 193 -19.02 4.35 -2.75
C TYR A 193 -18.74 4.42 -1.24
N ALA A 194 -18.63 5.61 -0.66
CA ALA A 194 -18.26 5.78 0.75
C ALA A 194 -19.22 5.05 1.72
N ASP A 195 -20.53 5.03 1.43
CA ASP A 195 -21.53 4.33 2.24
C ASP A 195 -21.22 2.84 2.42
N ALA A 196 -20.69 2.19 1.39
CA ALA A 196 -20.33 0.77 1.45
C ALA A 196 -19.17 0.50 2.42
N MET A 197 -18.33 1.50 2.68
CA MET A 197 -17.10 1.40 3.50
C MET A 197 -17.23 2.07 4.87
N LYS A 198 -18.41 2.56 5.25
CA LYS A 198 -18.62 3.40 6.45
C LYS A 198 -18.21 2.74 7.77
N ASP A 199 -18.17 1.42 7.83
CA ASP A 199 -17.83 0.68 9.05
C ASP A 199 -16.37 0.20 9.08
N ILE A 200 -15.63 0.35 7.96
CA ILE A 200 -14.24 -0.12 7.85
C ILE A 200 -13.29 0.93 8.43
N PRO A 201 -12.43 0.56 9.39
CA PRO A 201 -11.34 1.43 9.84
C PRO A 201 -10.32 1.65 8.71
N VAL A 202 -10.03 2.91 8.39
CA VAL A 202 -9.07 3.25 7.34
C VAL A 202 -8.10 4.32 7.81
N TYR A 203 -6.81 4.02 7.74
CA TYR A 203 -5.75 5.03 7.85
C TYR A 203 -5.35 5.48 6.45
N ILE A 204 -5.41 6.78 6.23
CA ILE A 204 -5.07 7.44 4.96
C ILE A 204 -3.82 8.29 5.21
N PHE A 205 -2.82 8.17 4.34
CA PHE A 205 -1.59 8.96 4.42
C PHE A 205 -1.30 9.67 3.11
N HIS A 206 -0.90 10.96 3.18
CA HIS A 206 -0.56 11.72 1.98
C HIS A 206 0.45 12.84 2.27
N GLY A 207 1.45 12.98 1.39
CA GLY A 207 2.36 14.13 1.40
C GLY A 207 1.72 15.34 0.70
N LEU A 208 1.68 16.51 1.36
CA LEU A 208 1.00 17.69 0.79
C LEU A 208 1.75 18.33 -0.40
N ARG A 209 3.01 17.93 -0.64
CA ARG A 209 3.80 18.34 -1.82
C ARG A 209 3.83 17.24 -2.90
N ASP A 210 2.90 16.32 -2.88
CA ASP A 210 2.80 15.26 -3.88
C ASP A 210 2.47 15.85 -5.26
N GLY A 211 3.43 15.70 -6.19
CA GLY A 211 3.31 16.15 -7.57
C GLY A 211 2.93 15.02 -8.55
N VAL A 212 2.67 13.80 -8.06
CA VAL A 212 2.31 12.63 -8.87
C VAL A 212 0.84 12.29 -8.70
N VAL A 213 0.38 12.17 -7.46
CA VAL A 213 -1.03 11.99 -7.08
C VAL A 213 -1.45 13.18 -6.22
N MET A 214 -2.44 13.92 -6.68
CA MET A 214 -2.89 15.10 -5.94
C MET A 214 -3.38 14.74 -4.53
N PRO A 215 -2.95 15.46 -3.47
CA PRO A 215 -3.41 15.21 -2.11
C PRO A 215 -4.94 15.28 -1.95
N SER A 216 -5.61 16.05 -2.80
CA SER A 216 -7.08 16.11 -2.85
C SER A 216 -7.74 14.74 -3.05
N ARG A 217 -7.06 13.79 -3.69
CA ARG A 217 -7.57 12.42 -3.89
C ARG A 217 -7.81 11.69 -2.57
N SER A 218 -6.87 11.78 -1.65
CA SER A 218 -7.02 11.22 -0.29
C SER A 218 -8.02 12.02 0.55
N MET A 219 -8.02 13.36 0.42
CA MET A 219 -8.94 14.23 1.14
C MET A 219 -10.39 13.95 0.74
N GLN A 220 -10.69 13.81 -0.55
CA GLN A 220 -12.02 13.47 -1.06
C GLN A 220 -12.55 12.15 -0.47
N MET A 221 -11.70 11.12 -0.39
CA MET A 221 -12.09 9.85 0.22
C MET A 221 -12.32 9.97 1.72
N TYR A 222 -11.47 10.74 2.42
CA TYR A 222 -11.65 11.03 3.84
C TYR A 222 -12.98 11.77 4.11
N ASP A 223 -13.22 12.85 3.37
CA ASP A 223 -14.43 13.67 3.54
C ASP A 223 -15.69 12.84 3.24
N ALA A 224 -15.69 12.07 2.15
CA ALA A 224 -16.81 11.21 1.79
C ALA A 224 -17.10 10.13 2.85
N LEU A 225 -16.05 9.50 3.43
CA LEU A 225 -16.22 8.55 4.52
C LEU A 225 -16.75 9.22 5.80
N LYS A 226 -16.29 10.44 6.12
CA LYS A 226 -16.81 11.21 7.27
C LYS A 226 -18.28 11.56 7.06
N ASP A 227 -18.66 12.00 5.87
CA ASP A 227 -20.05 12.32 5.51
C ASP A 227 -20.96 11.07 5.54
N ALA A 228 -20.43 9.89 5.19
CA ALA A 228 -21.11 8.59 5.33
C ALA A 228 -21.20 8.09 6.79
N GLY A 229 -20.59 8.81 7.76
CA GLY A 229 -20.63 8.48 9.18
C GLY A 229 -19.49 7.55 9.65
N ASN A 230 -18.44 7.38 8.87
CA ASN A 230 -17.27 6.60 9.33
C ASN A 230 -16.50 7.37 10.41
N GLU A 231 -16.60 6.92 11.67
CA GLU A 231 -15.88 7.50 12.80
C GLU A 231 -14.45 6.96 12.96
N LYS A 232 -14.10 5.89 12.22
CA LYS A 232 -12.84 5.17 12.33
C LYS A 232 -11.83 5.54 11.24
N VAL A 233 -12.21 6.42 10.30
CA VAL A 233 -11.29 6.93 9.28
C VAL A 233 -10.41 8.03 9.85
N ILE A 234 -9.10 7.96 9.62
CA ILE A 234 -8.14 8.98 10.00
C ILE A 234 -7.27 9.33 8.80
N LEU A 235 -7.10 10.64 8.55
CA LEU A 235 -6.22 11.19 7.53
C LEU A 235 -4.99 11.80 8.18
N PHE A 236 -3.81 11.28 7.84
CA PHE A 236 -2.50 11.82 8.19
C PHE A 236 -1.92 12.56 6.99
N THR A 237 -1.56 13.81 7.16
CA THR A 237 -0.92 14.60 6.11
C THR A 237 0.48 15.03 6.53
N TYR A 238 1.40 15.02 5.56
CA TYR A 238 2.77 15.43 5.77
C TYR A 238 3.07 16.70 4.97
N PRO A 239 3.11 17.90 5.62
CA PRO A 239 3.20 19.19 4.92
C PRO A 239 4.44 19.34 4.05
N GLU A 240 5.55 18.70 4.43
CA GLU A 240 6.83 18.85 3.75
C GLU A 240 7.18 17.71 2.78
N LEU A 241 6.40 16.62 2.78
CA LEU A 241 6.67 15.46 1.97
C LEU A 241 5.93 15.50 0.62
N GLY A 242 6.58 14.91 -0.38
CA GLY A 242 6.01 14.65 -1.71
C GLY A 242 5.39 13.27 -1.79
N HIS A 243 5.43 12.66 -2.99
CA HIS A 243 4.80 11.37 -3.27
C HIS A 243 5.32 10.22 -2.40
N GLY A 244 6.64 10.20 -2.10
CA GLY A 244 7.28 9.11 -1.36
C GLY A 244 7.13 9.20 0.16
N CYS A 245 5.93 9.40 0.72
CA CYS A 245 5.71 9.54 2.17
C CYS A 245 5.44 8.20 2.89
N TRP A 246 5.61 7.07 2.24
CA TRP A 246 5.24 5.76 2.81
C TRP A 246 6.13 5.27 3.94
N ASP A 247 7.40 5.66 3.98
CA ASP A 247 8.28 5.31 5.09
C ASP A 247 7.85 5.99 6.39
N GLU A 248 7.49 7.27 6.32
CA GLU A 248 6.91 8.01 7.44
C GLU A 248 5.55 7.44 7.85
N ALA A 249 4.74 7.05 6.89
CA ALA A 249 3.44 6.42 7.15
C ALA A 249 3.61 5.12 7.95
N PHE A 250 4.50 4.22 7.50
CA PHE A 250 4.76 2.97 8.20
C PHE A 250 5.55 3.13 9.51
N SER A 251 6.22 4.26 9.71
CA SER A 251 6.89 4.62 10.97
C SER A 251 5.95 5.24 12.01
N THR A 252 4.65 5.39 11.68
CA THR A 252 3.67 5.95 12.62
C THR A 252 3.59 5.09 13.89
N PRO A 253 3.81 5.67 15.09
CA PRO A 253 3.75 4.92 16.33
C PRO A 253 2.40 4.22 16.52
N GLY A 254 2.44 2.95 16.88
CA GLY A 254 1.23 2.17 17.12
C GLY A 254 0.49 1.68 15.88
N LEU A 255 0.99 1.94 14.66
CA LEU A 255 0.34 1.53 13.42
C LEU A 255 -0.02 0.04 13.38
N PHE A 256 0.92 -0.84 13.71
CA PHE A 256 0.68 -2.29 13.71
C PHE A 256 -0.25 -2.73 14.84
N ARG A 257 -0.21 -2.05 16.00
CA ARG A 257 -1.20 -2.31 17.06
C ARG A 257 -2.61 -1.98 16.59
N TRP A 258 -2.78 -0.82 15.95
CA TRP A 258 -4.05 -0.43 15.36
C TRP A 258 -4.49 -1.39 14.26
N LEU A 259 -3.61 -1.75 13.33
CA LEU A 259 -3.93 -2.63 12.21
C LEU A 259 -4.43 -3.99 12.72
N PHE A 260 -3.64 -4.67 13.55
CA PHE A 260 -3.99 -5.99 14.08
C PHE A 260 -5.06 -5.95 15.18
N GLY A 261 -5.32 -4.79 15.76
CA GLY A 261 -6.45 -4.52 16.65
C GLY A 261 -7.77 -4.26 15.92
N LYS A 262 -7.85 -4.53 14.61
CA LYS A 262 -9.03 -4.28 13.77
C LYS A 262 -9.40 -2.79 13.69
N GLY A 263 -8.40 -1.91 13.74
CA GLY A 263 -8.62 -0.47 13.68
C GLY A 263 -9.25 0.14 14.93
N GLU A 264 -9.32 -0.59 16.03
CA GLU A 264 -9.74 -0.01 17.31
C GLU A 264 -8.64 0.88 17.86
N SER A 265 -8.96 2.16 18.12
CA SER A 265 -8.09 3.07 18.83
C SER A 265 -8.12 2.70 20.31
N ASN A 266 -7.27 1.75 20.73
CA ASN A 266 -6.91 1.71 22.13
C ASN A 266 -6.06 2.95 22.40
N GLU A 267 -6.50 3.82 23.29
CA GLU A 267 -5.93 5.09 23.68
C GLU A 267 -4.39 5.08 23.66
N MET A 268 -3.83 6.05 22.95
CA MET A 268 -2.40 6.37 22.97
C MET A 268 -2.00 6.93 24.33
#